data_123ec9f2feab26d5f8476774cdefb072
#
_entry.id   123ec9f2feab26d5f8476774cdefb072
#
_cell.length_a   1.000
_cell.length_b   1.000
_cell.length_c   1.000
_cell.angle_alpha   90.00
_cell.angle_beta   90.00
_cell.angle_gamma   90.00
#
_symmetry.space_group_name_H-M   'P 1'
#
loop_
_entity.id
_entity.type
_entity.pdbx_description
1 polymer ?
#
loop_
_entity_poly.entity_id
_entity_poly.type
_entity_poly.pdbx_seq_one_letter_code
_entity_poly.pdbx_strand_id
1 'polypeptide(L)'
;MKRQQLHQFAAVLSLLAWLLAQCGSGELLPFKAANLGGWLVTEGWMTSSLFDGIPNKDLLDGTQVHFKSVSLNKYLCAEKGGGSALVANRRNPRSWETFRLWRINETTFNFRVSNKDFVGLADEGEGIKVFARAAEPGPNETFTIVQNADNPSRVRIVASNNLYLQAIMENYVVADYLGSSYDEWGDGDPSVFEMHIIKTLQGEYQLTNGYGPDEAPKIMKNHWSTYIVEDDFRFMSQHGLNAVRIPVGWWIKYDPFPPKPFVGGSLQALDNAFAWAGNHNMKVILDLHAVPGSQNGDHHSGSRDGFIEWDESRILETVSVIEFLAQRYCDHPSLAAIELMNEPSAPGVHLHTLMQYYQAGYDAVRTYTATTYVILSNRLGLANSTELLPFATGLSNSVIDVHYYNRYSDYFQSMNGRQNADYIYKKRSKQLKEVTRDGGPLIFVGEWTADLYLNDTKKEDYQRFAKAQLEVYGKATFGWAYWSYKCEEKYWSFKWMVENNYMQLS
;
A
#
# COMPACT_ATOMS: atom_id res chain seq x y z
N MET A 1 -59.38 -10.49 -33.75
CA MET A 1 -58.88 -11.54 -32.84
C MET A 1 -57.39 -11.81 -32.95
N LYS A 2 -56.79 -12.06 -34.11
CA LYS A 2 -55.32 -12.39 -34.22
C LYS A 2 -54.35 -11.26 -33.74
N ARG A 3 -54.65 -9.98 -33.91
CA ARG A 3 -53.78 -8.88 -33.48
C ARG A 3 -53.77 -8.67 -31.95
N GLN A 4 -54.85 -8.89 -31.23
CA GLN A 4 -54.90 -8.79 -29.78
C GLN A 4 -54.14 -9.93 -29.08
N GLN A 5 -54.15 -11.13 -29.65
CA GLN A 5 -53.37 -12.26 -29.13
C GLN A 5 -51.86 -12.07 -29.31
N LEU A 6 -51.43 -11.42 -30.43
CA LEU A 6 -50.00 -11.12 -30.62
C LEU A 6 -49.46 -10.08 -29.62
N HIS A 7 -50.27 -9.05 -29.29
CA HIS A 7 -49.88 -8.06 -28.27
C HIS A 7 -49.88 -8.63 -26.86
N GLN A 8 -50.76 -9.55 -26.53
CA GLN A 8 -50.72 -10.25 -25.22
C GLN A 8 -49.52 -11.20 -25.14
N PHE A 9 -49.14 -11.90 -26.21
CA PHE A 9 -47.97 -12.76 -26.25
C PHE A 9 -46.65 -11.96 -26.14
N ALA A 10 -46.54 -10.79 -26.78
CA ALA A 10 -45.42 -9.92 -26.71
C ALA A 10 -45.27 -9.28 -25.29
N ALA A 11 -46.41 -8.93 -24.67
CA ALA A 11 -46.40 -8.40 -23.30
C ALA A 11 -46.03 -9.47 -22.27
N VAL A 12 -46.45 -10.73 -22.46
CA VAL A 12 -46.06 -11.85 -21.57
C VAL A 12 -44.61 -12.21 -21.77
N LEU A 13 -44.10 -12.19 -23.01
CA LEU A 13 -42.66 -12.41 -23.25
C LEU A 13 -41.78 -11.29 -22.71
N SER A 14 -42.22 -10.02 -22.80
CA SER A 14 -41.49 -8.92 -22.17
C SER A 14 -41.59 -8.94 -20.64
N LEU A 15 -42.70 -9.38 -20.06
CA LEU A 15 -42.83 -9.58 -18.62
C LEU A 15 -41.98 -10.76 -18.12
N LEU A 16 -41.95 -11.87 -18.89
CA LEU A 16 -41.07 -13.01 -18.60
C LEU A 16 -39.57 -12.65 -18.76
N ALA A 17 -39.23 -11.89 -19.80
CA ALA A 17 -37.86 -11.37 -19.95
C ALA A 17 -37.48 -10.38 -18.83
N TRP A 18 -38.42 -9.56 -18.37
CA TRP A 18 -38.25 -8.66 -17.24
C TRP A 18 -38.18 -9.41 -15.89
N LEU A 19 -39.02 -10.45 -15.72
CA LEU A 19 -38.94 -11.34 -14.53
C LEU A 19 -37.70 -12.25 -14.58
N LEU A 20 -37.23 -12.69 -15.73
CA LEU A 20 -35.98 -13.41 -15.91
C LEU A 20 -34.75 -12.48 -15.72
N ALA A 21 -34.88 -11.20 -16.06
CA ALA A 21 -33.89 -10.19 -15.76
C ALA A 21 -33.88 -9.80 -14.27
N GLN A 22 -35.01 -9.94 -13.54
CA GLN A 22 -35.09 -9.82 -12.08
C GLN A 22 -34.73 -11.12 -11.33
N CYS A 23 -34.76 -12.29 -11.99
CA CYS A 23 -34.01 -13.46 -11.60
C CYS A 23 -32.53 -13.28 -11.98
N GLY A 24 -32.00 -12.07 -11.74
CA GLY A 24 -30.57 -11.82 -11.70
C GLY A 24 -29.98 -12.89 -10.77
N SER A 25 -29.00 -13.60 -11.27
CA SER A 25 -28.09 -14.46 -10.54
C SER A 25 -27.88 -13.89 -9.16
N GLY A 26 -28.57 -14.40 -8.14
CA GLY A 26 -28.31 -14.04 -6.75
C GLY A 26 -26.82 -14.20 -6.57
N GLU A 27 -26.11 -13.11 -6.33
CA GLU A 27 -24.66 -13.17 -6.11
C GLU A 27 -24.43 -14.22 -5.05
N LEU A 28 -23.56 -15.19 -5.37
CA LEU A 28 -23.25 -16.32 -4.48
C LEU A 28 -22.43 -15.83 -3.29
N LEU A 29 -23.07 -15.11 -2.38
CA LEU A 29 -22.47 -14.76 -1.09
C LEU A 29 -22.45 -16.01 -0.18
N PRO A 30 -21.43 -16.15 0.69
CA PRO A 30 -20.26 -15.29 0.81
C PRO A 30 -19.20 -15.53 -0.28
N PHE A 31 -18.48 -14.49 -0.66
CA PHE A 31 -17.38 -14.63 -1.61
C PHE A 31 -16.19 -15.35 -0.99
N LYS A 32 -15.57 -16.22 -1.77
CA LYS A 32 -14.28 -16.84 -1.49
C LYS A 32 -13.28 -16.26 -2.50
N ALA A 33 -12.41 -15.36 -2.06
CA ALA A 33 -11.55 -14.60 -2.96
C ALA A 33 -10.06 -14.76 -2.64
N ALA A 34 -9.23 -14.35 -3.59
CA ALA A 34 -7.84 -14.04 -3.35
C ALA A 34 -7.56 -12.59 -3.79
N ASN A 35 -6.65 -11.92 -3.08
CA ASN A 35 -6.12 -10.64 -3.48
C ASN A 35 -5.11 -10.82 -4.62
N LEU A 36 -5.16 -9.96 -5.64
CA LEU A 36 -4.13 -9.89 -6.67
C LEU A 36 -3.09 -8.82 -6.29
N GLY A 37 -2.57 -8.92 -5.05
CA GLY A 37 -1.57 -8.01 -4.52
C GLY A 37 -0.23 -8.09 -5.27
N GLY A 38 0.55 -7.00 -5.22
CA GLY A 38 1.83 -6.90 -5.90
C GLY A 38 1.74 -6.79 -7.42
N TRP A 39 0.55 -6.72 -8.01
CA TRP A 39 0.32 -6.68 -9.46
C TRP A 39 0.11 -5.27 -10.01
N LEU A 40 -1.05 -4.63 -9.74
CA LEU A 40 -1.37 -3.27 -10.21
C LEU A 40 -0.99 -2.19 -9.17
N VAL A 41 -0.64 -2.62 -7.98
CA VAL A 41 0.07 -1.85 -6.96
C VAL A 41 1.25 -2.72 -6.51
N THR A 42 2.46 -2.23 -6.74
CA THR A 42 3.68 -3.01 -6.50
C THR A 42 4.07 -2.98 -5.04
N GLU A 43 4.49 -4.16 -4.52
CA GLU A 43 5.05 -4.36 -3.19
C GLU A 43 6.31 -5.20 -3.28
N GLY A 44 7.50 -4.60 -3.03
CA GLY A 44 8.78 -5.24 -3.25
C GLY A 44 9.04 -6.50 -2.42
N TRP A 45 8.41 -6.66 -1.25
CA TRP A 45 8.51 -7.89 -0.48
C TRP A 45 7.78 -9.08 -1.13
N MET A 46 6.82 -8.79 -2.04
CA MET A 46 6.10 -9.81 -2.81
C MET A 46 6.80 -10.16 -4.14
N THR A 47 7.54 -9.21 -4.70
CA THR A 47 8.17 -9.26 -6.02
C THR A 47 9.53 -8.55 -6.00
N SER A 48 10.42 -9.01 -5.13
CA SER A 48 11.71 -8.35 -4.84
C SER A 48 12.61 -8.19 -6.07
N SER A 49 12.53 -9.15 -6.99
CA SER A 49 13.31 -9.17 -8.23
C SER A 49 13.01 -7.99 -9.17
N LEU A 50 11.84 -7.34 -9.03
CA LEU A 50 11.54 -6.12 -9.81
C LEU A 50 12.49 -4.96 -9.49
N PHE A 51 13.10 -4.93 -8.31
CA PHE A 51 13.99 -3.85 -7.88
C PHE A 51 15.46 -4.09 -8.20
N ASP A 52 15.83 -5.29 -8.67
CA ASP A 52 17.24 -5.69 -8.85
C ASP A 52 18.00 -4.86 -9.89
N GLY A 53 17.31 -4.35 -10.90
CA GLY A 53 17.92 -3.52 -11.94
C GLY A 53 18.07 -2.04 -11.59
N ILE A 54 17.62 -1.60 -10.41
CA ILE A 54 17.70 -0.19 -10.02
C ILE A 54 19.11 0.14 -9.50
N PRO A 55 19.82 1.11 -10.09
CA PRO A 55 21.11 1.53 -9.56
C PRO A 55 20.97 2.06 -8.13
N ASN A 56 21.88 1.65 -7.23
CA ASN A 56 21.87 2.06 -5.83
C ASN A 56 20.47 1.83 -5.16
N LYS A 57 19.94 0.62 -5.32
CA LYS A 57 18.57 0.23 -4.87
C LYS A 57 18.35 0.31 -3.37
N ASP A 58 19.40 0.45 -2.56
CA ASP A 58 19.30 0.60 -1.11
C ASP A 58 18.94 2.04 -0.70
N LEU A 59 19.11 3.01 -1.61
CA LEU A 59 18.81 4.42 -1.40
C LEU A 59 17.67 4.89 -2.34
N LEU A 60 16.49 4.31 -2.17
CA LEU A 60 15.27 4.72 -2.88
C LEU A 60 14.53 5.86 -2.15
N ASP A 61 13.52 6.43 -2.80
CA ASP A 61 12.62 7.37 -2.12
C ASP A 61 12.06 6.77 -0.84
N GLY A 62 11.98 7.61 0.20
CA GLY A 62 11.46 7.21 1.49
C GLY A 62 12.39 6.36 2.34
N THR A 63 13.59 6.01 1.84
CA THR A 63 14.61 5.39 2.69
C THR A 63 14.91 6.31 3.86
N GLN A 64 14.74 5.79 5.07
CA GLN A 64 15.00 6.51 6.32
C GLN A 64 16.41 6.22 6.78
N VAL A 65 17.18 7.27 7.01
CA VAL A 65 18.58 7.15 7.41
C VAL A 65 18.90 8.00 8.64
N HIS A 66 19.87 7.53 9.40
CA HIS A 66 20.57 8.33 10.42
C HIS A 66 22.00 8.59 9.93
N PHE A 67 22.48 9.82 10.09
CA PHE A 67 23.87 10.18 9.82
C PHE A 67 24.60 10.43 11.14
N LYS A 68 25.66 9.70 11.41
CA LYS A 68 26.46 9.83 12.61
C LYS A 68 27.84 10.38 12.25
N SER A 69 28.19 11.58 12.72
CA SER A 69 29.54 12.12 12.58
C SER A 69 30.56 11.19 13.23
N VAL A 70 31.56 10.75 12.47
CA VAL A 70 32.61 9.87 13.00
C VAL A 70 33.51 10.60 13.98
N SER A 71 33.85 11.87 13.69
CA SER A 71 34.76 12.67 14.55
C SER A 71 34.14 13.05 15.88
N LEU A 72 32.82 13.35 15.92
CA LEU A 72 32.13 13.73 17.15
C LEU A 72 31.48 12.53 17.86
N ASN A 73 31.33 11.39 17.16
CA ASN A 73 30.56 10.24 17.62
C ASN A 73 29.11 10.59 18.04
N LYS A 74 28.48 11.48 17.24
CA LYS A 74 27.15 12.04 17.49
C LYS A 74 26.31 12.03 16.19
N TYR A 75 25.00 11.86 16.33
CA TYR A 75 24.07 11.91 15.23
C TYR A 75 23.72 13.33 14.83
N LEU A 76 23.58 13.55 13.50
CA LEU A 76 22.94 14.76 12.95
C LEU A 76 21.49 14.82 13.42
N CYS A 77 21.05 16.01 13.76
CA CYS A 77 19.71 16.26 14.28
C CYS A 77 19.13 17.54 13.66
N ALA A 78 17.89 17.44 13.16
CA ALA A 78 17.07 18.60 12.86
C ALA A 78 16.33 18.98 14.15
N GLU A 79 16.85 19.96 14.89
CA GLU A 79 16.30 20.36 16.19
C GLU A 79 14.79 20.65 16.09
N LYS A 80 14.03 20.18 17.09
CA LYS A 80 12.55 20.26 17.14
C LYS A 80 11.84 19.56 15.98
N GLY A 81 12.57 18.73 15.24
CA GLY A 81 12.06 18.04 14.06
C GLY A 81 12.16 18.85 12.76
N GLY A 82 12.70 20.06 12.81
CA GLY A 82 12.88 21.01 11.69
C GLY A 82 12.68 22.46 12.14
N GLY A 83 12.70 23.40 11.19
CA GLY A 83 12.57 24.84 11.43
C GLY A 83 13.85 25.53 11.91
N SER A 84 14.99 24.82 12.03
CA SER A 84 16.24 25.34 12.59
C SER A 84 17.48 24.78 11.90
N ALA A 85 18.68 25.25 12.33
CA ALA A 85 19.96 24.73 11.85
C ALA A 85 20.14 23.26 12.28
N LEU A 86 20.85 22.49 11.43
CA LEU A 86 21.30 21.16 11.79
C LEU A 86 22.40 21.23 12.87
N VAL A 87 22.38 20.26 13.75
CA VAL A 87 23.37 20.05 14.81
C VAL A 87 23.84 18.60 14.82
N ALA A 88 24.99 18.31 15.46
CA ALA A 88 25.52 16.95 15.63
C ALA A 88 25.73 16.64 17.12
N ASN A 89 24.67 16.62 17.92
CA ASN A 89 24.76 16.61 19.37
C ASN A 89 24.03 15.43 20.06
N ARG A 90 23.42 14.51 19.31
CA ARG A 90 22.65 13.38 19.85
C ARG A 90 23.50 12.11 19.97
N ARG A 91 23.41 11.45 21.13
CA ARG A 91 24.02 10.12 21.35
C ARG A 91 23.14 8.99 20.85
N ASN A 92 21.83 9.13 20.97
CA ASN A 92 20.85 8.14 20.56
C ASN A 92 19.86 8.77 19.57
N PRO A 93 19.70 8.20 18.37
CA PRO A 93 18.81 8.77 17.38
C PRO A 93 17.34 8.43 17.67
N ARG A 94 16.45 9.33 17.26
CA ARG A 94 15.00 9.23 17.29
C ARG A 94 14.43 9.89 16.02
N SER A 95 13.19 10.39 16.08
CA SER A 95 12.53 11.02 14.93
C SER A 95 13.23 12.29 14.40
N TRP A 96 13.89 13.09 15.27
CA TRP A 96 14.58 14.32 14.85
C TRP A 96 15.93 14.05 14.16
N GLU A 97 16.48 12.87 14.35
CA GLU A 97 17.71 12.39 13.73
C GLU A 97 17.42 11.55 12.47
N THR A 98 16.14 11.34 12.14
CA THR A 98 15.73 10.57 10.97
C THR A 98 15.52 11.49 9.76
N PHE A 99 16.29 11.23 8.72
CA PHE A 99 16.17 11.88 7.41
C PHE A 99 15.52 10.92 6.43
N ARG A 100 14.54 11.39 5.65
CA ARG A 100 13.91 10.65 4.57
C ARG A 100 14.47 11.12 3.25
N LEU A 101 14.97 10.19 2.46
CA LEU A 101 15.54 10.50 1.16
C LEU A 101 14.43 10.73 0.13
N TRP A 102 14.49 11.83 -0.59
CA TRP A 102 13.77 12.05 -1.84
C TRP A 102 14.78 11.93 -2.96
N ARG A 103 14.72 10.83 -3.69
CA ARG A 103 15.69 10.49 -4.74
C ARG A 103 15.47 11.33 -6.00
N ILE A 104 16.51 12.01 -6.43
CA ILE A 104 16.58 12.72 -7.73
C ILE A 104 17.23 11.80 -8.78
N ASN A 105 18.33 11.14 -8.41
CA ASN A 105 19.00 10.10 -9.17
C ASN A 105 19.74 9.15 -8.23
N GLU A 106 20.61 8.28 -8.74
CA GLU A 106 21.29 7.23 -7.98
C GLU A 106 22.17 7.73 -6.82
N THR A 107 22.63 8.99 -6.85
CA THR A 107 23.52 9.57 -5.84
C THR A 107 23.01 10.89 -5.26
N THR A 108 22.00 11.51 -5.86
CA THR A 108 21.53 12.86 -5.52
C THR A 108 20.14 12.81 -4.90
N PHE A 109 19.96 13.52 -3.77
CA PHE A 109 18.75 13.45 -2.95
C PHE A 109 18.39 14.81 -2.35
N ASN A 110 17.11 14.97 -2.01
CA ASN A 110 16.69 15.92 -0.99
C ASN A 110 16.49 15.16 0.33
N PHE A 111 16.73 15.81 1.46
CA PHE A 111 16.54 15.21 2.79
C PHE A 111 15.33 15.84 3.48
N ARG A 112 14.29 15.07 3.70
CA ARG A 112 13.07 15.51 4.39
C ARG A 112 13.11 15.10 5.86
N VAL A 113 12.76 16.02 6.76
CA VAL A 113 12.83 15.78 8.21
C VAL A 113 11.45 15.60 8.84
N SER A 114 11.41 15.44 10.16
CA SER A 114 10.23 15.00 10.90
C SER A 114 9.01 15.94 10.81
N ASN A 115 9.23 17.26 10.72
CA ASN A 115 8.17 18.25 10.52
C ASN A 115 7.76 18.43 9.04
N LYS A 116 8.32 17.61 8.15
CA LYS A 116 8.16 17.61 6.68
C LYS A 116 8.94 18.69 5.93
N ASP A 117 9.70 19.54 6.60
CA ASP A 117 10.62 20.49 5.94
C ASP A 117 11.81 19.76 5.29
N PHE A 118 12.47 20.45 4.37
CA PHE A 118 13.67 19.96 3.71
C PHE A 118 14.93 20.64 4.25
N VAL A 119 16.00 19.85 4.29
CA VAL A 119 17.34 20.31 4.62
C VAL A 119 17.90 21.07 3.42
N GLY A 120 18.52 22.25 3.66
CA GLY A 120 19.11 23.05 2.62
C GLY A 120 20.22 23.97 3.16
N LEU A 121 20.95 24.61 2.24
CA LEU A 121 21.88 25.68 2.59
C LEU A 121 21.11 26.93 3.00
N ALA A 122 21.75 27.75 3.85
CA ALA A 122 21.23 29.07 4.21
C ALA A 122 21.07 29.95 2.98
N ASP A 123 20.08 30.85 3.02
CA ASP A 123 19.91 31.90 2.03
C ASP A 123 21.12 32.85 2.03
N GLU A 124 21.27 33.65 0.97
CA GLU A 124 22.33 34.68 0.88
C GLU A 124 22.38 35.54 2.13
N GLY A 125 23.57 35.61 2.73
CA GLY A 125 23.83 36.39 3.96
C GLY A 125 23.95 35.58 5.24
N GLU A 126 23.46 34.36 5.33
CA GLU A 126 23.65 33.45 6.46
C GLU A 126 24.82 32.48 6.29
N GLY A 127 25.43 32.46 5.11
CA GLY A 127 26.64 31.71 4.79
C GLY A 127 26.38 30.22 4.54
N ILE A 128 27.31 29.41 4.99
CA ILE A 128 27.43 27.97 4.71
C ILE A 128 26.67 27.06 5.68
N LYS A 129 25.86 27.62 6.55
CA LYS A 129 25.07 26.85 7.53
C LYS A 129 23.98 26.04 6.84
N VAL A 130 23.67 24.91 7.43
CA VAL A 130 22.64 23.97 6.93
C VAL A 130 21.42 24.04 7.83
N PHE A 131 20.26 24.25 7.25
CA PHE A 131 18.97 24.37 7.96
C PHE A 131 17.97 23.35 7.43
N ALA A 132 17.02 22.96 8.25
CA ALA A 132 15.86 22.17 7.84
C ALA A 132 14.59 23.04 7.93
N ARG A 133 14.33 23.89 6.92
CA ARG A 133 13.25 24.90 6.97
C ARG A 133 12.51 25.14 5.66
N ALA A 134 12.94 24.53 4.56
CA ALA A 134 12.27 24.70 3.28
C ALA A 134 11.01 23.81 3.21
N ALA A 135 9.85 24.40 2.88
CA ALA A 135 8.61 23.64 2.72
C ALA A 135 8.62 22.76 1.45
N GLU A 136 9.34 23.22 0.42
CA GLU A 136 9.52 22.51 -0.85
C GLU A 136 11.01 22.47 -1.20
N PRO A 137 11.50 21.37 -1.83
CA PRO A 137 12.91 21.27 -2.17
C PRO A 137 13.24 22.04 -3.45
N GLY A 138 14.35 22.77 -3.40
CA GLY A 138 14.94 23.50 -4.53
C GLY A 138 16.42 23.14 -4.73
N PRO A 139 17.15 23.96 -5.50
CA PRO A 139 18.59 23.75 -5.69
C PRO A 139 19.38 23.72 -4.37
N ASN A 140 19.04 24.58 -3.41
CA ASN A 140 19.73 24.66 -2.11
C ASN A 140 19.47 23.43 -1.22
N GLU A 141 18.39 22.69 -1.46
CA GLU A 141 18.00 21.49 -0.72
C GLU A 141 18.51 20.20 -1.38
N THR A 142 19.40 20.33 -2.38
CA THR A 142 19.94 19.21 -3.15
C THR A 142 21.31 18.79 -2.62
N PHE A 143 21.46 17.50 -2.31
CA PHE A 143 22.69 16.92 -1.77
C PHE A 143 23.09 15.68 -2.55
N THR A 144 24.40 15.46 -2.72
CA THR A 144 24.96 14.22 -3.26
C THR A 144 25.58 13.40 -2.15
N ILE A 145 25.18 12.13 -2.02
CA ILE A 145 25.80 11.17 -1.11
C ILE A 145 26.93 10.47 -1.85
N VAL A 146 28.17 10.64 -1.37
CA VAL A 146 29.35 9.95 -1.85
C VAL A 146 29.67 8.84 -0.85
N GLN A 147 29.55 7.58 -1.30
CA GLN A 147 29.87 6.40 -0.48
C GLN A 147 31.34 6.01 -0.61
N ASN A 148 31.94 5.57 0.46
CA ASN A 148 33.27 4.97 0.44
C ASN A 148 33.20 3.61 -0.26
N ALA A 149 34.12 3.35 -1.21
CA ALA A 149 34.12 2.12 -2.01
C ALA A 149 34.35 0.84 -1.19
N ASP A 150 35.17 0.95 -0.14
CA ASP A 150 35.53 -0.20 0.71
C ASP A 150 34.53 -0.39 1.88
N ASN A 151 33.83 0.68 2.25
CA ASN A 151 32.84 0.66 3.32
C ASN A 151 31.65 1.60 2.97
N PRO A 152 30.61 1.11 2.26
CA PRO A 152 29.50 1.94 1.80
C PRO A 152 28.67 2.60 2.90
N SER A 153 28.80 2.17 4.17
CA SER A 153 28.18 2.84 5.30
C SER A 153 28.88 4.16 5.67
N ARG A 154 30.15 4.36 5.27
CA ARG A 154 30.84 5.64 5.40
C ARG A 154 30.53 6.52 4.21
N VAL A 155 29.99 7.69 4.48
CA VAL A 155 29.56 8.63 3.45
C VAL A 155 30.11 10.03 3.70
N ARG A 156 30.26 10.77 2.61
CA ARG A 156 30.39 12.23 2.61
C ARG A 156 29.16 12.82 1.89
N ILE A 157 28.71 13.98 2.32
CA ILE A 157 27.53 14.65 1.77
C ILE A 157 27.99 15.95 1.14
N VAL A 158 27.80 16.06 -0.18
CA VAL A 158 28.11 17.26 -0.96
C VAL A 158 26.86 18.11 -1.09
N ALA A 159 26.92 19.38 -0.72
CA ALA A 159 25.82 20.32 -0.86
C ALA A 159 25.81 21.00 -2.24
N SER A 160 24.78 21.80 -2.52
CA SER A 160 24.58 22.50 -3.79
C SER A 160 25.70 23.48 -4.15
N ASN A 161 26.48 23.95 -3.18
CA ASN A 161 27.69 24.77 -3.40
C ASN A 161 28.94 23.96 -3.78
N ASN A 162 28.82 22.64 -4.00
CA ASN A 162 29.89 21.68 -4.28
C ASN A 162 30.91 21.50 -3.16
N LEU A 163 30.56 21.84 -1.92
CA LEU A 163 31.39 21.63 -0.76
C LEU A 163 30.80 20.52 0.12
N TYR A 164 31.66 19.83 0.87
CA TYR A 164 31.22 18.79 1.79
C TYR A 164 30.60 19.38 3.07
N LEU A 165 29.55 18.75 3.54
CA LEU A 165 29.08 18.92 4.92
C LEU A 165 30.16 18.47 5.87
N GLN A 166 30.36 19.25 6.96
CA GLN A 166 31.20 18.85 8.09
C GLN A 166 30.55 19.20 9.43
N ALA A 167 30.84 18.38 10.43
CA ALA A 167 30.44 18.58 11.81
C ALA A 167 31.70 18.88 12.62
N ILE A 168 32.07 20.17 12.76
CA ILE A 168 33.28 20.59 13.47
C ILE A 168 33.07 20.51 14.99
N MET A 169 31.90 20.89 15.46
CA MET A 169 31.45 20.81 16.84
C MET A 169 29.95 20.54 16.92
N GLU A 170 29.50 20.13 18.12
CA GLU A 170 28.12 19.62 18.31
C GLU A 170 27.01 20.55 17.80
N ASN A 171 27.22 21.88 17.84
CA ASN A 171 26.19 22.84 17.41
C ASN A 171 26.53 23.55 16.10
N TYR A 172 27.49 23.03 15.34
CA TYR A 172 27.97 23.68 14.14
C TYR A 172 28.18 22.66 13.00
N VAL A 173 27.17 22.56 12.15
CA VAL A 173 27.17 21.76 10.92
C VAL A 173 27.11 22.75 9.75
N VAL A 174 28.08 22.68 8.85
CA VAL A 174 28.27 23.62 7.74
C VAL A 174 28.68 22.89 6.46
N ALA A 175 28.52 23.55 5.34
CA ALA A 175 28.90 23.04 4.02
C ALA A 175 30.03 23.92 3.43
N ASP A 176 31.23 23.80 3.95
CA ASP A 176 32.40 24.62 3.56
C ASP A 176 33.71 23.83 3.43
N TYR A 177 33.64 22.51 3.54
CA TYR A 177 34.83 21.68 3.49
C TYR A 177 35.17 21.27 2.05
N LEU A 178 36.37 21.63 1.59
CA LEU A 178 36.88 21.34 0.24
C LEU A 178 37.40 19.89 0.08
N GLY A 179 37.52 19.16 1.18
CA GLY A 179 38.24 17.89 1.22
C GLY A 179 39.73 18.08 1.54
N SER A 180 40.36 17.07 2.13
CA SER A 180 41.82 17.05 2.28
C SER A 180 42.46 16.57 0.97
N SER A 181 43.73 16.94 0.73
CA SER A 181 44.54 16.43 -0.40
C SER A 181 44.83 14.93 -0.27
N TYR A 182 44.55 14.35 0.89
CA TYR A 182 44.56 12.92 1.17
C TYR A 182 43.11 12.48 1.40
N ASP A 183 42.65 11.58 0.61
CA ASP A 183 41.26 11.06 0.62
C ASP A 183 41.07 10.11 1.83
N GLU A 184 41.27 10.66 3.04
CA GLU A 184 41.22 9.92 4.29
C GLU A 184 39.79 9.82 4.80
N TRP A 185 39.21 8.63 4.70
CA TRP A 185 37.92 8.29 5.30
C TRP A 185 38.04 7.90 6.80
N GLY A 186 38.98 8.57 7.51
CA GLY A 186 39.30 8.27 8.91
C GLY A 186 38.33 8.86 9.92
N ASP A 187 38.41 8.37 11.16
CA ASP A 187 37.53 8.81 12.26
C ASP A 187 37.80 10.27 12.75
N GLY A 188 38.93 10.87 12.34
CA GLY A 188 39.23 12.27 12.62
C GLY A 188 38.68 13.26 11.60
N ASP A 189 38.13 12.80 10.47
CA ASP A 189 37.62 13.67 9.41
C ASP A 189 36.21 14.17 9.76
N PRO A 190 35.99 15.49 9.93
CA PRO A 190 34.69 16.05 10.32
C PRO A 190 33.63 15.96 9.17
N SER A 191 34.04 15.66 7.92
CA SER A 191 33.15 15.51 6.77
C SER A 191 32.65 14.06 6.56
N VAL A 192 33.16 13.11 7.32
CA VAL A 192 32.77 11.71 7.23
C VAL A 192 31.65 11.39 8.22
N PHE A 193 30.62 10.74 7.71
CA PHE A 193 29.48 10.25 8.51
C PHE A 193 29.30 8.75 8.31
N GLU A 194 28.85 8.06 9.35
CA GLU A 194 28.27 6.72 9.25
C GLU A 194 26.78 6.86 8.92
N MET A 195 26.36 6.32 7.78
CA MET A 195 24.96 6.27 7.37
C MET A 195 24.34 4.95 7.79
N HIS A 196 23.30 5.00 8.61
CA HIS A 196 22.55 3.83 9.05
C HIS A 196 21.18 3.84 8.40
N ILE A 197 20.87 2.85 7.56
CA ILE A 197 19.54 2.66 6.98
C ILE A 197 18.63 2.04 8.04
N ILE A 198 17.51 2.71 8.33
CA ILE A 198 16.56 2.34 9.40
C ILE A 198 15.31 1.67 8.82
N LYS A 199 14.80 2.21 7.72
CA LYS A 199 13.63 1.69 7.03
C LYS A 199 13.76 1.99 5.54
N THR A 200 13.34 1.05 4.72
CA THR A 200 13.20 1.25 3.27
C THR A 200 11.73 1.16 2.89
N LEU A 201 11.35 1.81 1.80
CA LEU A 201 10.09 1.61 1.11
C LEU A 201 10.38 0.99 -0.25
N GLN A 202 9.56 0.03 -0.65
CA GLN A 202 9.66 -0.67 -1.93
C GLN A 202 8.26 -0.83 -2.53
N GLY A 203 7.63 0.31 -2.85
CA GLY A 203 6.35 0.38 -3.54
C GLY A 203 6.50 0.82 -4.98
N GLU A 204 5.37 1.04 -5.65
CA GLU A 204 5.37 1.45 -7.06
C GLU A 204 6.03 2.83 -7.28
N TYR A 205 5.88 3.76 -6.32
CA TYR A 205 6.58 5.05 -6.39
C TYR A 205 8.10 4.85 -6.46
N GLN A 206 8.65 4.04 -5.54
CA GLN A 206 10.08 3.77 -5.44
C GLN A 206 10.60 3.03 -6.67
N LEU A 207 9.84 2.08 -7.17
CA LEU A 207 10.18 1.30 -8.36
C LEU A 207 10.28 2.20 -9.58
N THR A 208 9.21 2.96 -9.86
CA THR A 208 9.11 3.76 -11.07
C THR A 208 10.07 4.96 -11.06
N ASN A 209 10.25 5.63 -9.91
CA ASN A 209 11.25 6.69 -9.79
C ASN A 209 12.69 6.13 -9.84
N GLY A 210 12.91 4.96 -9.26
CA GLY A 210 14.22 4.30 -9.25
C GLY A 210 14.74 3.93 -10.64
N TYR A 211 13.88 3.39 -11.50
CA TYR A 211 14.20 3.10 -12.90
C TYR A 211 14.20 4.34 -13.79
N GLY A 212 13.43 5.39 -13.41
CA GLY A 212 13.28 6.60 -14.21
C GLY A 212 12.34 6.44 -15.42
N PRO A 213 12.12 7.52 -16.18
CA PRO A 213 11.06 7.62 -17.16
C PRO A 213 11.21 6.71 -18.39
N ASP A 214 12.43 6.26 -18.69
CA ASP A 214 12.71 5.48 -19.90
C ASP A 214 12.59 3.97 -19.66
N GLU A 215 13.01 3.49 -18.49
CA GLU A 215 13.01 2.05 -18.16
C GLU A 215 11.77 1.60 -17.38
N ALA A 216 11.25 2.44 -16.48
CA ALA A 216 10.07 2.09 -15.67
C ALA A 216 8.87 1.62 -16.52
N PRO A 217 8.50 2.24 -17.67
CA PRO A 217 7.40 1.77 -18.48
C PRO A 217 7.61 0.38 -19.06
N LYS A 218 8.84 -0.01 -19.37
CA LYS A 218 9.17 -1.32 -19.93
C LYS A 218 9.05 -2.40 -18.84
N ILE A 219 9.60 -2.13 -17.65
CA ILE A 219 9.56 -3.02 -16.50
C ILE A 219 8.10 -3.25 -16.07
N MET A 220 7.32 -2.17 -15.90
CA MET A 220 5.94 -2.26 -15.46
C MET A 220 5.05 -2.96 -16.49
N LYS A 221 5.20 -2.66 -17.79
CA LYS A 221 4.46 -3.33 -18.85
C LYS A 221 4.72 -4.84 -18.87
N ASN A 222 5.98 -5.26 -18.71
CA ASN A 222 6.35 -6.68 -18.61
C ASN A 222 5.69 -7.29 -17.36
N HIS A 223 5.81 -6.65 -16.20
CA HIS A 223 5.23 -7.13 -14.96
C HIS A 223 3.70 -7.32 -15.07
N TRP A 224 2.96 -6.31 -15.52
CA TRP A 224 1.51 -6.41 -15.66
C TRP A 224 1.04 -7.48 -16.64
N SER A 225 1.84 -7.78 -17.68
CA SER A 225 1.49 -8.79 -18.69
C SER A 225 1.88 -10.22 -18.33
N THR A 226 2.74 -10.42 -17.32
CA THR A 226 3.29 -11.74 -16.99
C THR A 226 3.00 -12.23 -15.58
N TYR A 227 2.80 -11.31 -14.62
CA TYR A 227 2.63 -11.69 -13.22
C TYR A 227 1.27 -12.34 -12.95
N ILE A 228 0.17 -11.74 -13.44
CA ILE A 228 -1.18 -12.32 -13.43
C ILE A 228 -1.65 -12.46 -14.87
N VAL A 229 -2.14 -13.65 -15.21
CA VAL A 229 -2.60 -14.01 -16.55
C VAL A 229 -3.93 -14.77 -16.47
N GLU A 230 -4.62 -14.99 -17.60
CA GLU A 230 -5.93 -15.67 -17.63
C GLU A 230 -5.91 -17.06 -17.01
N ASP A 231 -4.82 -17.81 -17.18
CA ASP A 231 -4.63 -19.13 -16.56
C ASP A 231 -4.70 -19.10 -15.03
N ASP A 232 -4.35 -17.99 -14.42
CA ASP A 232 -4.47 -17.80 -12.98
C ASP A 232 -5.94 -17.71 -12.54
N PHE A 233 -6.80 -17.05 -13.34
CA PHE A 233 -8.26 -17.03 -13.10
C PHE A 233 -8.87 -18.41 -13.24
N ARG A 234 -8.46 -19.16 -14.27
CA ARG A 234 -8.85 -20.57 -14.43
C ARG A 234 -8.44 -21.39 -13.20
N PHE A 235 -7.19 -21.26 -12.73
CA PHE A 235 -6.70 -21.97 -11.55
C PHE A 235 -7.53 -21.62 -10.30
N MET A 236 -7.79 -20.35 -10.05
CA MET A 236 -8.57 -19.87 -8.90
C MET A 236 -10.00 -20.44 -8.92
N SER A 237 -10.70 -20.36 -10.05
CA SER A 237 -12.04 -20.90 -10.22
C SER A 237 -12.08 -22.43 -10.00
N GLN A 238 -11.12 -23.18 -10.55
CA GLN A 238 -11.01 -24.63 -10.38
C GLN A 238 -10.73 -25.07 -8.94
N HIS A 239 -10.13 -24.17 -8.12
CA HIS A 239 -9.82 -24.45 -6.71
C HIS A 239 -10.81 -23.80 -5.74
N GLY A 240 -12.02 -23.46 -6.22
CA GLY A 240 -13.14 -23.06 -5.37
C GLY A 240 -13.22 -21.59 -4.98
N LEU A 241 -12.38 -20.72 -5.58
CA LEU A 241 -12.58 -19.28 -5.50
C LEU A 241 -13.63 -18.83 -6.49
N ASN A 242 -14.50 -17.88 -6.09
CA ASN A 242 -15.55 -17.31 -6.92
C ASN A 242 -15.39 -15.79 -7.13
N ALA A 243 -14.36 -15.18 -6.53
CA ALA A 243 -14.06 -13.78 -6.69
C ALA A 243 -12.53 -13.51 -6.60
N VAL A 244 -12.15 -12.32 -7.06
CA VAL A 244 -10.81 -11.73 -6.84
C VAL A 244 -10.98 -10.32 -6.27
N ARG A 245 -10.11 -9.91 -5.32
CA ARG A 245 -9.95 -8.52 -4.91
C ARG A 245 -8.72 -7.95 -5.63
N ILE A 246 -8.89 -6.85 -6.34
CA ILE A 246 -7.86 -6.27 -7.19
C ILE A 246 -7.46 -4.91 -6.65
N PRO A 247 -6.30 -4.81 -5.97
CA PRO A 247 -5.69 -3.55 -5.58
C PRO A 247 -5.35 -2.69 -6.78
N VAL A 248 -5.77 -1.40 -6.77
CA VAL A 248 -5.41 -0.40 -7.78
C VAL A 248 -4.93 0.87 -7.11
N GLY A 249 -4.01 1.61 -7.75
CA GLY A 249 -3.57 2.91 -7.29
C GLY A 249 -4.38 4.05 -7.94
N TRP A 250 -4.48 5.19 -7.25
CA TRP A 250 -5.20 6.38 -7.72
C TRP A 250 -4.73 6.88 -9.09
N TRP A 251 -3.49 6.61 -9.47
CA TRP A 251 -2.89 7.01 -10.75
C TRP A 251 -3.51 6.30 -11.95
N ILE A 252 -4.22 5.17 -11.75
CA ILE A 252 -4.90 4.43 -12.83
C ILE A 252 -5.93 5.28 -13.57
N LYS A 253 -6.55 6.26 -12.90
CA LYS A 253 -7.49 7.20 -13.51
C LYS A 253 -6.87 8.00 -14.65
N TYR A 254 -5.57 8.28 -14.55
CA TYR A 254 -4.84 9.14 -15.48
C TYR A 254 -4.15 8.35 -16.60
N ASP A 255 -4.38 7.04 -16.70
CA ASP A 255 -3.84 6.22 -17.76
C ASP A 255 -4.30 6.75 -19.15
N PRO A 256 -3.42 6.88 -20.17
CA PRO A 256 -2.06 6.38 -20.20
C PRO A 256 -0.96 7.37 -19.72
N PHE A 257 -1.32 8.52 -19.16
CA PHE A 257 -0.38 9.58 -18.76
C PHE A 257 -0.53 9.96 -17.27
N PRO A 258 -0.26 9.04 -16.34
CA PRO A 258 -0.36 9.33 -14.91
C PRO A 258 0.68 10.38 -14.46
N PRO A 259 0.46 11.03 -13.32
CA PRO A 259 1.46 11.88 -12.70
C PRO A 259 2.75 11.12 -12.42
N LYS A 260 3.90 11.77 -12.71
CA LYS A 260 5.21 11.16 -12.41
C LYS A 260 5.40 10.92 -10.91
N PRO A 261 6.10 9.86 -10.52
CA PRO A 261 6.87 8.94 -11.38
C PRO A 261 6.04 7.76 -11.91
N PHE A 262 4.75 7.66 -11.59
CA PHE A 262 3.90 6.55 -12.05
C PHE A 262 3.88 6.46 -13.58
N VAL A 263 3.68 5.25 -14.10
CA VAL A 263 3.66 4.98 -15.54
C VAL A 263 2.32 4.39 -15.97
N GLY A 264 1.91 4.67 -17.20
CA GLY A 264 0.63 4.22 -17.75
C GLY A 264 0.67 2.80 -18.29
N GLY A 265 -0.50 2.17 -18.36
CA GLY A 265 -0.72 0.81 -18.88
C GLY A 265 -1.43 -0.14 -17.91
N SER A 266 -1.53 0.22 -16.63
CA SER A 266 -2.21 -0.61 -15.61
C SER A 266 -3.71 -0.76 -15.85
N LEU A 267 -4.37 0.24 -16.46
CA LEU A 267 -5.80 0.19 -16.80
C LEU A 267 -6.12 -0.93 -17.80
N GLN A 268 -5.24 -1.13 -18.80
CA GLN A 268 -5.43 -2.23 -19.76
C GLN A 268 -5.32 -3.61 -19.07
N ALA A 269 -4.42 -3.73 -18.10
CA ALA A 269 -4.29 -4.96 -17.33
C ALA A 269 -5.54 -5.22 -16.46
N LEU A 270 -6.12 -4.17 -15.89
CA LEU A 270 -7.40 -4.26 -15.17
C LEU A 270 -8.56 -4.66 -16.10
N ASP A 271 -8.66 -4.07 -17.31
CA ASP A 271 -9.67 -4.46 -18.30
C ASP A 271 -9.55 -5.95 -18.66
N ASN A 272 -8.34 -6.45 -18.84
CA ASN A 272 -8.08 -7.87 -19.09
C ASN A 272 -8.56 -8.73 -17.92
N ALA A 273 -8.32 -8.31 -16.67
CA ALA A 273 -8.77 -9.03 -15.47
C ALA A 273 -10.30 -9.16 -15.42
N PHE A 274 -11.04 -8.11 -15.78
CA PHE A 274 -12.49 -8.16 -15.89
C PHE A 274 -12.94 -9.15 -16.96
N ALA A 275 -12.31 -9.16 -18.14
CA ALA A 275 -12.61 -10.12 -19.20
C ALA A 275 -12.33 -11.57 -18.74
N TRP A 276 -11.18 -11.81 -18.11
CA TRP A 276 -10.81 -13.13 -17.57
C TRP A 276 -11.76 -13.58 -16.45
N ALA A 277 -12.15 -12.68 -15.56
CA ALA A 277 -13.15 -12.97 -14.53
C ALA A 277 -14.48 -13.43 -15.15
N GLY A 278 -14.95 -12.73 -16.21
CA GLY A 278 -16.15 -13.12 -16.97
C GLY A 278 -16.02 -14.51 -17.59
N ASN A 279 -14.89 -14.81 -18.24
CA ASN A 279 -14.62 -16.10 -18.88
C ASN A 279 -14.65 -17.28 -17.87
N HIS A 280 -14.30 -17.02 -16.62
CA HIS A 280 -14.20 -18.05 -15.58
C HIS A 280 -15.30 -17.97 -14.50
N ASN A 281 -16.40 -17.21 -14.76
CA ASN A 281 -17.52 -17.01 -13.83
C ASN A 281 -17.10 -16.51 -12.45
N MET A 282 -16.10 -15.64 -12.40
CA MET A 282 -15.62 -15.01 -11.17
C MET A 282 -16.11 -13.57 -11.07
N LYS A 283 -16.22 -13.10 -9.83
CA LYS A 283 -16.52 -11.70 -9.52
C LYS A 283 -15.25 -10.91 -9.22
N VAL A 284 -15.35 -9.61 -9.40
CA VAL A 284 -14.27 -8.65 -9.13
C VAL A 284 -14.70 -7.70 -8.02
N ILE A 285 -13.87 -7.60 -7.01
CA ILE A 285 -13.91 -6.59 -5.96
C ILE A 285 -12.77 -5.62 -6.28
N LEU A 286 -13.11 -4.41 -6.75
CA LEU A 286 -12.13 -3.36 -6.99
C LEU A 286 -11.77 -2.71 -5.68
N ASP A 287 -10.48 -2.56 -5.42
CA ASP A 287 -9.97 -1.94 -4.20
C ASP A 287 -9.07 -0.75 -4.52
N LEU A 288 -9.50 0.46 -4.13
CA LEU A 288 -8.62 1.62 -4.18
C LEU A 288 -7.57 1.52 -3.07
N HIS A 289 -6.50 0.80 -3.37
CA HIS A 289 -5.46 0.40 -2.43
C HIS A 289 -4.49 1.52 -2.06
N ALA A 290 -4.29 2.46 -2.97
CA ALA A 290 -3.43 3.63 -2.78
C ALA A 290 -4.20 4.88 -3.19
N VAL A 291 -4.26 5.89 -2.30
CA VAL A 291 -4.93 7.18 -2.56
C VAL A 291 -3.92 8.34 -2.65
N PRO A 292 -4.28 9.48 -3.28
CA PRO A 292 -3.40 10.65 -3.34
C PRO A 292 -2.95 11.10 -1.95
N GLY A 293 -1.64 11.22 -1.72
CA GLY A 293 -1.09 11.62 -0.42
C GLY A 293 -0.91 10.49 0.58
N SER A 294 -1.24 9.25 0.20
CA SER A 294 -1.09 8.06 1.06
C SER A 294 -1.90 8.08 2.37
N GLN A 295 -2.74 7.10 2.56
CA GLN A 295 -3.62 6.95 3.72
C GLN A 295 -2.96 6.28 4.93
N ASN A 296 -1.78 5.66 4.77
CA ASN A 296 -1.13 4.94 5.88
C ASN A 296 0.40 5.06 5.90
N GLY A 297 1.03 5.62 4.86
CA GLY A 297 2.48 5.81 4.78
C GLY A 297 3.26 4.54 4.42
N ASP A 298 2.61 3.43 4.13
CA ASP A 298 3.27 2.20 3.71
C ASP A 298 3.47 2.14 2.19
N HIS A 299 4.33 1.23 1.73
CA HIS A 299 4.71 1.12 0.33
C HIS A 299 3.53 0.81 -0.58
N HIS A 300 2.56 0.00 -0.14
CA HIS A 300 1.34 -0.33 -0.88
C HIS A 300 0.35 0.84 -1.03
N SER A 301 0.51 1.91 -0.27
CA SER A 301 -0.32 3.12 -0.39
C SER A 301 0.22 4.16 -1.38
N GLY A 302 1.25 3.81 -2.16
CA GLY A 302 1.90 4.74 -3.10
C GLY A 302 2.64 5.89 -2.43
N SER A 303 3.01 5.73 -1.16
CA SER A 303 3.74 6.74 -0.40
C SER A 303 5.14 6.96 -0.98
N ARG A 304 5.55 8.24 -1.12
CA ARG A 304 6.92 8.58 -1.51
C ARG A 304 7.91 8.35 -0.37
N ASP A 305 7.56 8.73 0.86
CA ASP A 305 8.53 8.84 1.95
C ASP A 305 8.03 8.36 3.32
N GLY A 306 6.87 7.71 3.36
CA GLY A 306 6.30 7.16 4.58
C GLY A 306 5.50 8.15 5.42
N PHE A 307 5.26 9.36 4.93
CA PHE A 307 4.29 10.26 5.56
C PHE A 307 2.87 9.96 5.11
N ILE A 308 1.93 10.12 6.03
CA ILE A 308 0.50 10.17 5.73
C ILE A 308 0.19 11.63 5.37
N GLU A 309 -0.27 11.85 4.13
CA GLU A 309 -0.59 13.18 3.59
C GLU A 309 -1.98 13.21 2.95
N TRP A 310 -2.76 12.14 3.11
CA TRP A 310 -4.17 12.14 2.77
C TRP A 310 -4.97 12.84 3.88
N ASP A 311 -5.71 13.86 3.52
CA ASP A 311 -6.54 14.66 4.41
C ASP A 311 -7.80 15.18 3.67
N GLU A 312 -8.53 16.11 4.29
CA GLU A 312 -9.75 16.70 3.75
C GLU A 312 -9.56 17.35 2.36
N SER A 313 -8.38 17.93 2.10
CA SER A 313 -8.05 18.56 0.81
C SER A 313 -7.98 17.55 -0.35
N ARG A 314 -7.76 16.28 -0.06
CA ARG A 314 -7.64 15.18 -1.04
C ARG A 314 -8.95 14.45 -1.33
N ILE A 315 -10.04 14.75 -0.59
CA ILE A 315 -11.32 14.04 -0.75
C ILE A 315 -11.82 14.08 -2.19
N LEU A 316 -11.90 15.26 -2.79
CA LEU A 316 -12.45 15.42 -4.15
C LEU A 316 -11.61 14.68 -5.20
N GLU A 317 -10.28 14.73 -5.08
CA GLU A 317 -9.37 14.01 -5.97
C GLU A 317 -9.59 12.49 -5.84
N THR A 318 -9.68 11.99 -4.60
CA THR A 318 -9.89 10.56 -4.32
C THR A 318 -11.26 10.08 -4.80
N VAL A 319 -12.33 10.85 -4.54
CA VAL A 319 -13.70 10.55 -5.04
C VAL A 319 -13.71 10.46 -6.56
N SER A 320 -12.98 11.34 -7.25
CA SER A 320 -12.92 11.33 -8.71
C SER A 320 -12.28 10.07 -9.31
N VAL A 321 -11.46 9.35 -8.53
CA VAL A 321 -10.93 8.02 -8.93
C VAL A 321 -12.03 6.96 -8.79
N ILE A 322 -12.78 6.99 -7.69
CA ILE A 322 -13.93 6.09 -7.48
C ILE A 322 -14.97 6.29 -8.57
N GLU A 323 -15.29 7.54 -8.90
CA GLU A 323 -16.21 7.88 -9.98
C GLU A 323 -15.76 7.32 -11.32
N PHE A 324 -14.49 7.49 -11.67
CA PHE A 324 -13.90 6.92 -12.89
C PHE A 324 -14.04 5.39 -12.95
N LEU A 325 -13.72 4.69 -11.86
CA LEU A 325 -13.81 3.23 -11.79
C LEU A 325 -15.29 2.76 -11.85
N ALA A 326 -16.17 3.42 -11.11
CA ALA A 326 -17.59 3.12 -11.12
C ALA A 326 -18.20 3.31 -12.51
N GLN A 327 -17.95 4.45 -13.17
CA GLN A 327 -18.41 4.73 -14.52
C GLN A 327 -17.93 3.70 -15.54
N ARG A 328 -16.65 3.26 -15.42
CA ARG A 328 -16.05 2.33 -16.38
C ARG A 328 -16.64 0.93 -16.29
N TYR A 329 -16.91 0.45 -15.08
CA TYR A 329 -17.23 -0.94 -14.83
C TYR A 329 -18.67 -1.22 -14.36
N CYS A 330 -19.52 -0.19 -14.18
CA CYS A 330 -20.88 -0.35 -13.64
C CYS A 330 -21.76 -1.38 -14.40
N ASP A 331 -21.56 -1.50 -15.72
CA ASP A 331 -22.31 -2.43 -16.56
C ASP A 331 -21.60 -3.80 -16.73
N HIS A 332 -20.41 -3.98 -16.14
CA HIS A 332 -19.69 -5.23 -16.30
C HIS A 332 -20.25 -6.30 -15.35
N PRO A 333 -20.67 -7.48 -15.86
CA PRO A 333 -21.35 -8.50 -15.06
C PRO A 333 -20.48 -9.11 -13.96
N SER A 334 -19.15 -8.97 -14.05
CA SER A 334 -18.23 -9.44 -13.02
C SER A 334 -18.04 -8.45 -11.89
N LEU A 335 -18.41 -7.17 -12.00
CA LEU A 335 -18.26 -6.21 -10.91
C LEU A 335 -19.18 -6.58 -9.76
N ALA A 336 -18.63 -6.92 -8.60
CA ALA A 336 -19.38 -7.18 -7.36
C ALA A 336 -19.34 -6.00 -6.41
N ALA A 337 -18.15 -5.40 -6.22
CA ALA A 337 -17.95 -4.35 -5.23
C ALA A 337 -16.85 -3.35 -5.63
N ILE A 338 -16.95 -2.15 -5.07
CA ILE A 338 -15.87 -1.16 -5.07
C ILE A 338 -15.53 -0.83 -3.61
N GLU A 339 -14.29 -1.05 -3.24
CA GLU A 339 -13.73 -0.64 -1.96
C GLU A 339 -13.14 0.76 -2.09
N LEU A 340 -13.62 1.68 -1.24
CA LEU A 340 -13.32 3.10 -1.39
C LEU A 340 -11.90 3.47 -0.99
N MET A 341 -11.30 2.77 -0.03
CA MET A 341 -9.93 3.00 0.44
C MET A 341 -9.45 1.81 1.26
N ASN A 342 -8.30 1.27 0.92
CA ASN A 342 -7.62 0.24 1.71
C ASN A 342 -6.92 0.81 2.93
N GLU A 343 -7.12 0.22 4.11
CA GLU A 343 -6.31 0.40 5.32
C GLU A 343 -5.97 1.86 5.70
N PRO A 344 -6.95 2.77 5.87
CA PRO A 344 -6.65 4.08 6.44
C PRO A 344 -6.09 3.94 7.85
N SER A 345 -5.02 4.66 8.20
CA SER A 345 -4.30 4.48 9.47
C SER A 345 -4.74 5.50 10.53
N ALA A 346 -5.13 5.01 11.70
CA ALA A 346 -5.39 5.86 12.88
C ALA A 346 -4.09 6.03 13.71
N PRO A 347 -3.82 7.22 14.24
CA PRO A 347 -4.63 8.45 14.21
C PRO A 347 -4.41 9.34 12.97
N GLY A 348 -3.51 8.98 12.04
CA GLY A 348 -3.10 9.83 10.91
C GLY A 348 -4.26 10.24 10.03
N VAL A 349 -5.19 9.33 9.74
CA VAL A 349 -6.45 9.62 9.07
C VAL A 349 -7.54 9.83 10.12
N HIS A 350 -8.09 11.04 10.22
CA HIS A 350 -9.15 11.36 11.17
C HIS A 350 -10.48 10.69 10.78
N LEU A 351 -11.19 10.10 11.75
CA LEU A 351 -12.47 9.41 11.51
C LEU A 351 -13.51 10.28 10.83
N HIS A 352 -13.64 11.53 11.25
CA HIS A 352 -14.60 12.47 10.66
C HIS A 352 -14.32 12.72 9.18
N THR A 353 -13.08 12.99 8.82
CA THR A 353 -12.63 13.18 7.42
C THR A 353 -12.84 11.93 6.59
N LEU A 354 -12.55 10.76 7.17
CA LEU A 354 -12.78 9.47 6.51
C LEU A 354 -14.27 9.24 6.22
N MET A 355 -15.15 9.53 7.18
CA MET A 355 -16.61 9.38 6.98
C MET A 355 -17.15 10.36 5.92
N GLN A 356 -16.64 11.59 5.86
CA GLN A 356 -16.98 12.53 4.78
C GLN A 356 -16.58 11.97 3.40
N TYR A 357 -15.37 11.42 3.30
CA TYR A 357 -14.91 10.77 2.08
C TYR A 357 -15.75 9.54 1.73
N TYR A 358 -16.05 8.68 2.70
CA TYR A 358 -16.83 7.47 2.47
C TYR A 358 -18.26 7.80 2.01
N GLN A 359 -18.89 8.85 2.55
CA GLN A 359 -20.18 9.31 2.05
C GLN A 359 -20.09 9.79 0.60
N ALA A 360 -19.13 10.66 0.29
CA ALA A 360 -18.96 11.17 -1.07
C ALA A 360 -18.60 10.08 -2.09
N GLY A 361 -17.74 9.12 -1.71
CA GLY A 361 -17.39 7.96 -2.54
C GLY A 361 -18.58 7.01 -2.75
N TYR A 362 -19.37 6.77 -1.70
CA TYR A 362 -20.63 6.01 -1.81
C TYR A 362 -21.58 6.67 -2.81
N ASP A 363 -21.82 7.97 -2.67
CA ASP A 363 -22.72 8.72 -3.56
C ASP A 363 -22.21 8.70 -5.01
N ALA A 364 -20.90 8.78 -5.22
CA ALA A 364 -20.27 8.66 -6.53
C ALA A 364 -20.56 7.29 -7.17
N VAL A 365 -20.42 6.20 -6.43
CA VAL A 365 -20.76 4.84 -6.92
C VAL A 365 -22.26 4.77 -7.26
N ARG A 366 -23.13 5.30 -6.39
CA ARG A 366 -24.59 5.27 -6.57
C ARG A 366 -25.08 6.10 -7.75
N THR A 367 -24.27 7.01 -8.27
CA THR A 367 -24.56 7.74 -9.51
C THR A 367 -24.61 6.78 -10.73
N TYR A 368 -23.82 5.71 -10.71
CA TYR A 368 -23.70 4.79 -11.85
C TYR A 368 -24.38 3.44 -11.62
N THR A 369 -24.47 2.96 -10.38
CA THR A 369 -25.04 1.65 -10.05
C THR A 369 -25.72 1.63 -8.69
N ALA A 370 -26.94 1.09 -8.65
CA ALA A 370 -27.70 0.91 -7.43
C ALA A 370 -27.35 -0.41 -6.69
N THR A 371 -26.77 -1.39 -7.40
CA THR A 371 -26.64 -2.77 -6.92
C THR A 371 -25.23 -3.15 -6.48
N THR A 372 -24.20 -2.56 -7.06
CA THR A 372 -22.79 -2.81 -6.67
C THR A 372 -22.57 -2.54 -5.18
N TYR A 373 -21.94 -3.47 -4.48
CA TYR A 373 -21.58 -3.27 -3.07
C TYR A 373 -20.50 -2.19 -2.93
N VAL A 374 -20.57 -1.42 -1.85
CA VAL A 374 -19.56 -0.42 -1.49
C VAL A 374 -18.88 -0.85 -0.20
N ILE A 375 -17.57 -1.06 -0.27
CA ILE A 375 -16.77 -1.54 0.85
C ILE A 375 -16.07 -0.37 1.51
N LEU A 376 -16.16 -0.34 2.84
CA LEU A 376 -15.58 0.66 3.74
C LEU A 376 -14.57 -0.06 4.64
N SER A 377 -13.29 0.20 4.43
CA SER A 377 -12.24 -0.41 5.25
C SER A 377 -12.17 0.26 6.62
N ASN A 378 -12.08 -0.56 7.67
CA ASN A 378 -11.81 -0.08 9.01
C ASN A 378 -10.40 0.54 9.09
N ARG A 379 -10.25 1.57 9.97
CA ARG A 379 -8.92 2.12 10.21
C ARG A 379 -8.03 1.13 10.96
N LEU A 380 -6.77 1.08 10.56
CA LEU A 380 -5.74 0.34 11.28
C LEU A 380 -5.24 1.07 12.54
N GLY A 381 -4.46 0.37 13.35
CA GLY A 381 -3.80 0.92 14.53
C GLY A 381 -4.72 0.96 15.77
N LEU A 382 -4.82 2.12 16.42
CA LEU A 382 -5.57 2.28 17.69
C LEU A 382 -7.06 2.55 17.49
N ALA A 383 -7.61 2.29 16.30
CA ALA A 383 -9.03 2.48 16.00
C ALA A 383 -9.92 1.42 16.66
N ASN A 384 -11.18 1.80 16.92
CA ASN A 384 -12.20 0.86 17.35
C ASN A 384 -12.79 0.13 16.14
N SER A 385 -12.72 -1.20 16.11
CA SER A 385 -13.21 -2.01 14.99
C SER A 385 -14.71 -1.83 14.67
N THR A 386 -15.49 -1.25 15.57
CA THR A 386 -16.94 -1.00 15.38
C THR A 386 -17.28 0.45 15.06
N GLU A 387 -16.28 1.34 14.91
CA GLU A 387 -16.49 2.78 14.77
C GLU A 387 -17.27 3.19 13.51
N LEU A 388 -17.17 2.42 12.42
CA LEU A 388 -17.87 2.66 11.17
C LEU A 388 -19.26 2.01 11.11
N LEU A 389 -19.61 1.08 12.00
CA LEU A 389 -20.90 0.37 11.97
C LEU A 389 -22.12 1.31 11.97
N PRO A 390 -22.22 2.34 12.85
CA PRO A 390 -23.36 3.24 12.85
C PRO A 390 -23.53 4.00 11.52
N PHE A 391 -22.42 4.40 10.92
CA PHE A 391 -22.40 5.10 9.64
C PHE A 391 -22.82 4.16 8.50
N ALA A 392 -22.20 2.99 8.39
CA ALA A 392 -22.46 2.04 7.32
C ALA A 392 -23.87 1.45 7.35
N THR A 393 -24.49 1.33 8.53
CA THR A 393 -25.89 0.84 8.67
C THR A 393 -26.90 1.72 7.93
N GLY A 394 -26.59 3.01 7.74
CA GLY A 394 -27.42 3.94 6.96
C GLY A 394 -27.28 3.81 5.43
N LEU A 395 -26.33 3.01 4.94
CA LEU A 395 -25.96 2.89 3.53
C LEU A 395 -26.39 1.56 2.93
N SER A 396 -27.24 1.58 1.91
CA SER A 396 -27.67 0.34 1.23
C SER A 396 -26.52 -0.36 0.49
N ASN A 397 -26.46 -1.69 0.55
CA ASN A 397 -25.39 -2.50 -0.05
C ASN A 397 -23.99 -2.06 0.42
N SER A 398 -23.87 -1.68 1.70
CA SER A 398 -22.59 -1.37 2.33
C SER A 398 -21.95 -2.61 2.93
N VAL A 399 -20.63 -2.62 2.93
CA VAL A 399 -19.80 -3.69 3.49
C VAL A 399 -18.72 -3.05 4.36
N ILE A 400 -18.44 -3.61 5.53
CA ILE A 400 -17.27 -3.24 6.34
C ILE A 400 -16.17 -4.26 6.07
N ASP A 401 -14.99 -3.78 5.73
CA ASP A 401 -13.81 -4.59 5.60
C ASP A 401 -12.97 -4.59 6.89
N VAL A 402 -12.50 -5.78 7.25
CA VAL A 402 -11.58 -6.02 8.38
C VAL A 402 -10.43 -6.89 7.95
N HIS A 403 -9.21 -6.56 8.37
CA HIS A 403 -8.00 -7.31 8.09
C HIS A 403 -7.53 -8.05 9.33
N TYR A 404 -7.26 -9.35 9.21
CA TYR A 404 -6.92 -10.20 10.35
C TYR A 404 -5.60 -10.94 10.14
N TYR A 405 -4.54 -10.38 10.73
CA TYR A 405 -3.22 -10.99 10.73
C TYR A 405 -2.79 -11.42 12.15
N ASN A 406 -2.23 -12.62 12.27
CA ASN A 406 -1.61 -13.10 13.50
C ASN A 406 -0.07 -13.05 13.35
N ARG A 407 0.49 -11.86 13.04
CA ARG A 407 1.90 -11.74 12.67
C ARG A 407 2.61 -10.57 13.34
N TYR A 408 2.04 -9.38 13.30
CA TYR A 408 2.72 -8.12 13.58
C TYR A 408 2.83 -7.77 15.08
N SER A 409 3.06 -8.77 15.95
CA SER A 409 3.35 -8.53 17.36
C SER A 409 4.07 -9.73 17.98
N ASP A 410 4.91 -9.47 18.98
CA ASP A 410 5.60 -10.48 19.78
C ASP A 410 4.62 -11.46 20.43
N TYR A 411 3.38 -11.02 20.67
CA TYR A 411 2.32 -11.85 21.22
C TYR A 411 2.04 -13.07 20.34
N PHE A 412 1.92 -12.89 19.02
CA PHE A 412 1.69 -14.01 18.10
C PHE A 412 2.94 -14.86 17.87
N GLN A 413 4.12 -14.24 17.90
CA GLN A 413 5.40 -14.92 17.76
C GLN A 413 5.72 -15.79 18.98
N SER A 414 5.18 -15.46 20.16
CA SER A 414 5.32 -16.27 21.37
C SER A 414 4.41 -17.51 21.39
N MET A 415 3.44 -17.62 20.49
CA MET A 415 2.51 -18.75 20.37
C MET A 415 3.06 -19.82 19.41
N ASN A 416 2.82 -21.10 19.71
CA ASN A 416 3.01 -22.15 18.72
C ASN A 416 1.84 -22.21 17.70
N GLY A 417 1.97 -23.07 16.66
CA GLY A 417 0.95 -23.18 15.60
C GLY A 417 -0.44 -23.57 16.10
N ARG A 418 -0.50 -24.45 17.12
CA ARG A 418 -1.77 -24.84 17.74
C ARG A 418 -2.43 -23.68 18.50
N GLN A 419 -1.64 -22.92 19.26
CA GLN A 419 -2.13 -21.76 20.00
C GLN A 419 -2.62 -20.65 19.07
N ASN A 420 -1.95 -20.43 17.92
CA ASN A 420 -2.42 -19.52 16.90
C ASN A 420 -3.78 -19.97 16.31
N ALA A 421 -3.95 -21.26 15.99
CA ALA A 421 -5.24 -21.78 15.54
C ALA A 421 -6.34 -21.64 16.61
N ASP A 422 -6.05 -21.94 17.88
CA ASP A 422 -6.97 -21.74 19.01
C ASP A 422 -7.36 -20.24 19.15
N TYR A 423 -6.44 -19.32 18.90
CA TYR A 423 -6.72 -17.88 18.88
C TYR A 423 -7.76 -17.51 17.83
N ILE A 424 -7.67 -18.09 16.63
CA ILE A 424 -8.67 -17.87 15.57
C ILE A 424 -10.05 -18.30 16.07
N TYR A 425 -10.20 -19.49 16.59
CA TYR A 425 -11.50 -19.98 17.08
C TYR A 425 -12.06 -19.17 18.26
N LYS A 426 -11.22 -18.68 19.17
CA LYS A 426 -11.65 -18.00 20.40
C LYS A 426 -11.74 -16.49 20.26
N LYS A 427 -10.71 -15.84 19.67
CA LYS A 427 -10.59 -14.38 19.66
C LYS A 427 -11.07 -13.79 18.34
N ARG A 428 -10.57 -14.26 17.17
CA ARG A 428 -11.01 -13.76 15.87
C ARG A 428 -12.48 -14.03 15.63
N SER A 429 -12.97 -15.22 15.99
CA SER A 429 -14.41 -15.53 15.95
C SER A 429 -15.25 -14.56 16.77
N LYS A 430 -14.77 -14.14 17.96
CA LYS A 430 -15.44 -13.11 18.77
C LYS A 430 -15.40 -11.75 18.10
N GLN A 431 -14.23 -11.30 17.61
CA GLN A 431 -14.07 -10.05 16.89
C GLN A 431 -14.98 -9.96 15.66
N LEU A 432 -15.06 -11.05 14.87
CA LEU A 432 -15.97 -11.11 13.72
C LEU A 432 -17.43 -10.95 14.14
N LYS A 433 -17.86 -11.59 15.23
CA LYS A 433 -19.21 -11.43 15.80
C LYS A 433 -19.47 -10.02 16.31
N GLU A 434 -18.47 -9.34 16.86
CA GLU A 434 -18.60 -7.97 17.37
C GLU A 434 -18.87 -6.95 16.26
N VAL A 435 -18.37 -7.19 15.06
CA VAL A 435 -18.61 -6.31 13.90
C VAL A 435 -19.85 -6.74 13.10
N THR A 436 -20.33 -7.97 13.23
CA THR A 436 -21.54 -8.45 12.55
C THR A 436 -22.79 -8.02 13.32
N ARG A 437 -23.76 -7.43 12.63
CA ARG A 437 -25.03 -6.98 13.20
C ARG A 437 -26.20 -7.39 12.30
N ASP A 438 -27.29 -7.84 12.91
CA ASP A 438 -28.54 -8.09 12.18
C ASP A 438 -29.07 -6.78 11.60
N GLY A 439 -29.35 -6.75 10.30
CA GLY A 439 -29.77 -5.55 9.58
C GLY A 439 -28.70 -4.49 9.41
N GLY A 440 -27.45 -4.78 9.79
CA GLY A 440 -26.27 -3.92 9.56
C GLY A 440 -25.60 -4.16 8.21
N PRO A 441 -24.44 -3.52 7.98
CA PRO A 441 -23.63 -3.75 6.79
C PRO A 441 -23.13 -5.20 6.74
N LEU A 442 -22.89 -5.71 5.54
CA LEU A 442 -22.20 -7.00 5.39
C LEU A 442 -20.75 -6.86 5.87
N ILE A 443 -20.14 -8.00 6.22
CA ILE A 443 -18.76 -8.04 6.72
C ILE A 443 -17.88 -8.83 5.77
N PHE A 444 -16.77 -8.23 5.40
CA PHE A 444 -15.71 -8.80 4.60
C PHE A 444 -14.45 -8.98 5.44
N VAL A 445 -13.80 -10.14 5.37
CA VAL A 445 -12.43 -10.31 5.86
C VAL A 445 -11.53 -10.16 4.63
N GLY A 446 -11.23 -8.89 4.27
CA GLY A 446 -10.59 -8.54 3.00
C GLY A 446 -9.14 -8.98 2.89
N GLU A 447 -8.48 -9.14 4.05
CA GLU A 447 -7.12 -9.65 4.06
C GLU A 447 -6.85 -10.60 5.24
N TRP A 448 -6.23 -11.73 4.93
CA TRP A 448 -5.67 -12.68 5.88
C TRP A 448 -4.67 -13.61 5.19
N THR A 449 -3.79 -14.21 5.97
CA THR A 449 -2.79 -15.17 5.48
C THR A 449 -2.68 -16.39 6.38
N ALA A 450 -2.23 -17.51 5.83
CA ALA A 450 -1.91 -18.69 6.61
C ALA A 450 -0.44 -18.76 7.09
N ASP A 451 0.34 -17.70 6.88
CA ASP A 451 1.70 -17.60 7.40
C ASP A 451 1.72 -17.47 8.93
N LEU A 452 2.51 -18.30 9.59
CA LEU A 452 2.65 -18.32 11.04
C LEU A 452 3.87 -17.56 11.56
N TYR A 453 4.83 -17.24 10.72
CA TYR A 453 6.09 -16.56 11.10
C TYR A 453 6.72 -17.12 12.41
N LEU A 454 6.83 -18.44 12.48
CA LEU A 454 7.37 -19.16 13.62
C LEU A 454 8.56 -20.01 13.19
N ASN A 455 9.56 -20.16 14.06
CA ASN A 455 10.66 -21.09 13.83
C ASN A 455 10.17 -22.54 13.97
N ASP A 456 10.75 -23.46 13.17
CA ASP A 456 10.49 -24.91 13.23
C ASP A 456 9.01 -25.32 13.11
N THR A 457 8.20 -24.57 12.36
CA THR A 457 6.78 -24.85 12.16
C THR A 457 6.59 -26.03 11.21
N LYS A 458 5.80 -27.01 11.64
CA LYS A 458 5.46 -28.18 10.84
C LYS A 458 4.32 -27.90 9.86
N LYS A 459 4.25 -28.66 8.76
CA LYS A 459 3.18 -28.57 7.78
C LYS A 459 1.79 -28.65 8.39
N GLU A 460 1.61 -29.56 9.34
CA GLU A 460 0.34 -29.78 10.04
C GLU A 460 -0.13 -28.55 10.84
N ASP A 461 0.80 -27.72 11.31
CA ASP A 461 0.47 -26.48 12.01
C ASP A 461 -0.07 -25.42 11.05
N TYR A 462 0.55 -25.25 9.87
CA TYR A 462 0.03 -24.39 8.80
C TYR A 462 -1.34 -24.86 8.33
N GLN A 463 -1.52 -26.17 8.08
CA GLN A 463 -2.81 -26.75 7.68
C GLN A 463 -3.90 -26.48 8.72
N ARG A 464 -3.57 -26.67 10.01
CA ARG A 464 -4.50 -26.41 11.14
C ARG A 464 -4.87 -24.94 11.22
N PHE A 465 -3.89 -24.05 11.05
CA PHE A 465 -4.08 -22.60 11.10
C PHE A 465 -4.91 -22.11 9.90
N ALA A 466 -4.61 -22.56 8.69
CA ALA A 466 -5.40 -22.26 7.50
C ALA A 466 -6.84 -22.73 7.64
N LYS A 467 -7.05 -23.98 8.11
CA LYS A 467 -8.38 -24.56 8.36
C LYS A 467 -9.17 -23.73 9.36
N ALA A 468 -8.56 -23.34 10.49
CA ALA A 468 -9.23 -22.53 11.50
C ALA A 468 -9.70 -21.18 10.94
N GLN A 469 -8.88 -20.53 10.10
CA GLN A 469 -9.23 -19.28 9.44
C GLN A 469 -10.37 -19.47 8.42
N LEU A 470 -10.30 -20.48 7.57
CA LEU A 470 -11.38 -20.80 6.62
C LEU A 470 -12.71 -21.06 7.32
N GLU A 471 -12.72 -21.80 8.43
CA GLU A 471 -13.94 -22.09 9.20
C GLU A 471 -14.51 -20.86 9.92
N VAL A 472 -13.65 -19.95 10.39
CA VAL A 472 -14.09 -18.75 11.12
C VAL A 472 -14.43 -17.63 10.13
N TYR A 473 -13.55 -17.33 9.18
CA TYR A 473 -13.75 -16.23 8.21
C TYR A 473 -14.80 -16.59 7.15
N GLY A 474 -15.02 -17.87 6.87
CA GLY A 474 -16.16 -18.33 6.06
C GLY A 474 -17.54 -17.99 6.62
N LYS A 475 -17.61 -17.46 7.88
CA LYS A 475 -18.84 -16.93 8.49
C LYS A 475 -19.04 -15.43 8.26
N ALA A 476 -18.08 -14.76 7.64
CA ALA A 476 -18.22 -13.36 7.25
C ALA A 476 -19.32 -13.25 6.17
N THR A 477 -20.25 -12.32 6.37
CA THR A 477 -21.50 -12.28 5.59
C THR A 477 -21.30 -11.84 4.14
N PHE A 478 -20.24 -11.09 3.82
CA PHE A 478 -19.84 -10.78 2.46
C PHE A 478 -18.80 -11.78 1.93
N GLY A 479 -17.93 -12.29 2.77
CA GLY A 479 -16.90 -13.26 2.41
C GLY A 479 -15.53 -12.94 2.93
N TRP A 480 -14.53 -13.49 2.27
CA TRP A 480 -13.12 -13.30 2.63
C TRP A 480 -12.21 -13.30 1.40
N ALA A 481 -11.03 -12.67 1.52
CA ALA A 481 -9.97 -12.72 0.50
C ALA A 481 -8.61 -13.03 1.13
N TYR A 482 -7.92 -14.03 0.57
CA TYR A 482 -6.57 -14.42 1.00
C TYR A 482 -5.53 -13.42 0.50
N TRP A 483 -4.64 -12.96 1.34
CA TRP A 483 -3.51 -12.15 0.94
C TRP A 483 -2.26 -13.02 0.82
N SER A 484 -1.83 -13.35 -0.38
CA SER A 484 -2.23 -12.93 -1.72
C SER A 484 -2.29 -14.14 -2.66
N TYR A 485 -2.77 -13.99 -3.90
CA TYR A 485 -2.82 -15.11 -4.85
C TYR A 485 -1.42 -15.63 -5.20
N LYS A 486 -0.49 -14.72 -5.54
CA LYS A 486 0.94 -15.00 -5.77
C LYS A 486 1.80 -14.15 -4.84
N CYS A 487 2.92 -14.69 -4.37
CA CYS A 487 3.92 -14.01 -3.57
C CYS A 487 5.21 -14.83 -3.61
N GLU A 488 6.38 -14.19 -3.54
CA GLU A 488 7.68 -14.87 -3.38
C GLU A 488 7.73 -15.61 -2.02
N GLU A 489 7.09 -15.05 -1.00
CA GLU A 489 6.94 -15.69 0.31
C GLU A 489 5.87 -16.79 0.26
N LYS A 490 6.29 -18.04 0.39
CA LYS A 490 5.50 -19.25 0.13
C LYS A 490 4.15 -19.28 0.84
N TYR A 491 4.14 -18.99 2.13
CA TYR A 491 2.92 -19.10 2.95
C TYR A 491 1.96 -17.91 2.77
N TRP A 492 2.40 -16.87 2.07
CA TRP A 492 1.57 -15.77 1.61
C TRP A 492 0.94 -16.05 0.23
N SER A 493 1.45 -17.02 -0.53
CA SER A 493 0.93 -17.38 -1.84
C SER A 493 -0.18 -18.42 -1.74
N PHE A 494 -1.42 -18.03 -2.01
CA PHE A 494 -2.57 -18.95 -2.11
C PHE A 494 -2.29 -20.09 -3.09
N LYS A 495 -1.78 -19.75 -4.29
CA LYS A 495 -1.44 -20.73 -5.32
C LYS A 495 -0.48 -21.78 -4.78
N TRP A 496 0.63 -21.35 -4.17
CA TRP A 496 1.62 -22.27 -3.61
C TRP A 496 1.03 -23.12 -2.47
N MET A 497 0.22 -22.53 -1.59
CA MET A 497 -0.42 -23.23 -0.47
C MET A 497 -1.33 -24.38 -0.95
N VAL A 498 -2.09 -24.14 -2.02
CA VAL A 498 -2.98 -25.14 -2.63
C VAL A 498 -2.17 -26.20 -3.36
N GLU A 499 -1.25 -25.84 -4.26
CA GLU A 499 -0.41 -26.76 -5.04
C GLU A 499 0.42 -27.71 -4.15
N ASN A 500 0.83 -27.25 -2.96
CA ASN A 500 1.63 -28.01 -2.02
C ASN A 500 0.80 -28.68 -0.89
N ASN A 501 -0.53 -28.66 -0.98
CA ASN A 501 -1.45 -29.27 0.01
C ASN A 501 -1.28 -28.69 1.44
N TYR A 502 -1.03 -27.38 1.57
CA TYR A 502 -1.09 -26.66 2.84
C TYR A 502 -2.50 -26.12 3.13
N MET A 503 -3.27 -25.87 2.09
CA MET A 503 -4.64 -25.38 2.18
C MET A 503 -5.51 -26.06 1.10
N GLN A 504 -6.76 -26.37 1.45
CA GLN A 504 -7.75 -26.90 0.55
C GLN A 504 -9.09 -26.21 0.84
N LEU A 505 -9.73 -25.68 -0.21
CA LEU A 505 -11.10 -25.19 -0.10
C LEU A 505 -12.07 -26.37 -0.29
N SER A 506 -13.04 -26.45 0.57
CA SER A 506 -14.15 -27.41 0.49
C SER A 506 -15.28 -26.84 -0.36
#